data_deae8a0b350ff605312eb573bd3fcff7
#
_entry.id   deae8a0b350ff605312eb573bd3fcff7
#
_cell.length_a   1.000
_cell.length_b   1.000
_cell.length_c   1.000
_cell.angle_alpha   90.00
_cell.angle_beta   90.00
_cell.angle_gamma   90.00
#
_symmetry.space_group_name_H-M   'P 1'
#
loop_
_entity.id
_entity.type
_entity.pdbx_description
1 polymer ?
#
loop_
_entity_poly.entity_id
_entity_poly.type
_entity_poly.pdbx_seq_one_letter_code
_entity_poly.pdbx_strand_id
1 'polypeptide(L)'
;MSPNLTANGGDAAAYSAGPANYLEFTHQSHAWFFDNTFKDYSKGFQSQVGFIQTANIYDDHNHASYSWYPKHSLIQNFGLEEDQHVAFDHDGNRIFHYSMFDPFFQLPGNVVIAPIMGQNSDTVGPQNGYAIPGNINFTENFIGLILRGAPLKH
;
A
#
# COMPACT_ATOMS: atom_id res chain seq x y z
N MET A 1 -38.69 -22.88 -10.26
CA MET A 1 -39.11 -21.47 -10.13
C MET A 1 -37.87 -20.69 -9.73
N SER A 2 -37.26 -19.99 -10.67
CA SER A 2 -36.14 -19.10 -10.38
C SER A 2 -36.64 -17.89 -9.62
N PRO A 3 -35.99 -17.44 -8.54
CA PRO A 3 -36.37 -16.22 -7.90
C PRO A 3 -36.20 -15.07 -8.89
N ASN A 4 -37.29 -14.39 -9.17
CA ASN A 4 -37.31 -13.18 -9.93
C ASN A 4 -36.54 -12.13 -9.12
N LEU A 5 -35.26 -11.92 -9.45
CA LEU A 5 -34.52 -10.74 -9.07
C LEU A 5 -35.13 -9.56 -9.86
N THR A 6 -36.30 -9.12 -9.44
CA THR A 6 -36.75 -7.78 -9.75
C THR A 6 -35.78 -6.87 -8.99
N ALA A 7 -34.68 -6.55 -9.61
CA ALA A 7 -33.89 -5.38 -9.24
C ALA A 7 -34.88 -4.22 -9.11
N ASN A 8 -35.01 -3.70 -7.91
CA ASN A 8 -35.63 -2.40 -7.68
C ASN A 8 -35.00 -1.48 -8.72
N GLY A 9 -35.80 -0.98 -9.66
CA GLY A 9 -35.49 -0.10 -10.79
C GLY A 9 -34.20 0.71 -10.85
N GLY A 10 -33.13 0.14 -10.35
CA GLY A 10 -31.78 0.59 -10.57
C GLY A 10 -31.41 0.18 -11.98
N ASP A 11 -31.18 1.16 -12.79
CA ASP A 11 -30.85 1.07 -14.20
C ASP A 11 -29.95 -0.12 -14.51
N ALA A 12 -30.43 -1.06 -15.29
CA ALA A 12 -29.60 -2.14 -15.86
C ALA A 12 -28.44 -1.57 -16.73
N ALA A 13 -28.43 -0.28 -16.96
CA ALA A 13 -27.34 0.48 -17.62
C ALA A 13 -26.14 0.79 -16.70
N ALA A 14 -26.25 0.55 -15.38
CA ALA A 14 -25.16 0.85 -14.45
C ALA A 14 -24.10 -0.25 -14.37
N TYR A 15 -24.29 -1.37 -15.03
CA TYR A 15 -23.32 -2.47 -15.09
C TYR A 15 -22.42 -2.38 -16.32
N SER A 16 -21.70 -1.29 -16.48
CA SER A 16 -20.60 -1.30 -17.44
C SER A 16 -19.45 -2.06 -16.80
N ALA A 17 -19.17 -3.27 -17.32
CA ALA A 17 -17.94 -3.96 -16.99
C ALA A 17 -16.75 -3.09 -17.43
N GLY A 18 -16.12 -2.45 -16.48
CA GLY A 18 -14.95 -1.62 -16.76
C GLY A 18 -13.67 -2.43 -16.75
N PRO A 19 -12.60 -1.95 -17.37
CA PRO A 19 -11.31 -2.61 -17.33
C PRO A 19 -10.72 -2.64 -15.91
N ALA A 20 -9.88 -3.65 -15.68
CA ALA A 20 -8.95 -3.72 -14.58
C ALA A 20 -7.56 -3.96 -15.13
N ASN A 21 -6.61 -3.16 -14.71
CA ASN A 21 -5.20 -3.31 -15.06
C ASN A 21 -4.40 -3.59 -13.79
N TYR A 22 -3.44 -4.48 -13.92
CA TYR A 22 -2.48 -4.80 -12.89
C TYR A 22 -1.10 -4.87 -13.51
N LEU A 23 -0.15 -4.16 -12.93
CA LEU A 23 1.24 -4.20 -13.28
C LEU A 23 2.06 -4.40 -12.02
N GLU A 24 3.04 -5.28 -12.10
CA GLU A 24 4.00 -5.52 -11.03
C GLU A 24 5.40 -5.54 -11.64
N PHE A 25 6.31 -4.85 -10.99
CA PHE A 25 7.72 -4.85 -11.34
C PHE A 25 8.55 -5.03 -10.09
N THR A 26 9.37 -6.09 -10.07
CA THR A 26 10.29 -6.35 -8.96
C THR A 26 11.72 -6.44 -9.49
N HIS A 27 12.63 -5.75 -8.84
CA HIS A 27 14.07 -5.87 -9.03
C HIS A 27 14.75 -6.22 -7.71
N GLN A 28 15.57 -7.25 -7.73
CA GLN A 28 16.35 -7.66 -6.57
C GLN A 28 17.81 -7.92 -6.97
N SER A 29 18.71 -7.30 -6.23
CA SER A 29 20.15 -7.53 -6.32
C SER A 29 20.76 -7.66 -4.92
N HIS A 30 22.08 -7.78 -4.83
CA HIS A 30 22.75 -7.87 -3.53
C HIS A 30 22.57 -6.61 -2.67
N ALA A 31 22.54 -5.44 -3.28
CA ALA A 31 22.44 -4.16 -2.57
C ALA A 31 21.11 -3.45 -2.76
N TRP A 32 20.41 -3.69 -3.86
CA TRP A 32 19.17 -3.02 -4.21
C TRP A 32 17.99 -3.97 -4.21
N PHE A 33 16.91 -3.53 -3.61
CA PHE A 33 15.57 -4.06 -3.80
C PHE A 33 14.66 -2.94 -4.27
N PHE A 34 13.80 -3.23 -5.23
CA PHE A 34 12.73 -2.36 -5.68
C PHE A 34 11.54 -3.22 -6.06
N ASP A 35 10.38 -2.85 -5.59
CA ASP A 35 9.09 -3.43 -5.94
C ASP A 35 8.08 -2.34 -6.21
N ASN A 36 7.36 -2.46 -7.31
CA ASN A 36 6.27 -1.56 -7.65
C ASN A 36 5.05 -2.39 -8.04
N THR A 37 3.92 -2.08 -7.48
CA THR A 37 2.62 -2.64 -7.83
C THR A 37 1.66 -1.51 -8.19
N PHE A 38 1.19 -1.53 -9.43
CA PHE A 38 0.17 -0.60 -9.92
C PHE A 38 -1.12 -1.34 -10.22
N LYS A 39 -2.25 -0.81 -9.73
CA LYS A 39 -3.61 -1.32 -9.98
C LYS A 39 -4.50 -0.18 -10.46
N ASP A 40 -5.31 -0.49 -11.45
CA ASP A 40 -6.32 0.41 -11.98
C ASP A 40 -7.63 -0.34 -12.12
N TYR A 41 -8.60 0.00 -11.30
CA TYR A 41 -9.95 -0.56 -11.31
C TYR A 41 -10.95 0.54 -11.66
N SER A 42 -11.48 0.49 -12.89
CA SER A 42 -12.44 1.48 -13.36
C SER A 42 -13.72 1.55 -12.50
N LYS A 43 -14.48 2.64 -12.64
CA LYS A 43 -15.75 2.84 -11.91
C LYS A 43 -16.76 1.71 -12.08
N GLY A 44 -16.78 1.07 -13.24
CA GLY A 44 -17.70 -0.02 -13.56
C GLY A 44 -17.14 -1.42 -13.34
N PHE A 45 -15.92 -1.54 -12.81
CA PHE A 45 -15.30 -2.83 -12.63
C PHE A 45 -16.00 -3.67 -11.56
N GLN A 46 -16.36 -4.89 -11.92
CA GLN A 46 -16.92 -5.89 -11.01
C GLN A 46 -16.20 -7.23 -11.23
N SER A 47 -15.71 -7.83 -10.15
CA SER A 47 -15.16 -9.17 -10.18
C SER A 47 -16.27 -10.20 -10.01
N GLN A 48 -16.38 -11.14 -10.95
CA GLN A 48 -17.34 -12.25 -10.83
C GLN A 48 -16.86 -13.37 -9.88
N VAL A 49 -15.57 -13.40 -9.56
CA VAL A 49 -14.94 -14.50 -8.79
C VAL A 49 -14.37 -14.08 -7.45
N GLY A 50 -14.56 -12.84 -7.04
CA GLY A 50 -14.04 -12.34 -5.78
C GLY A 50 -14.60 -10.99 -5.39
N PHE A 51 -14.44 -10.66 -4.11
CA PHE A 51 -14.82 -9.36 -3.59
C PHE A 51 -13.68 -8.37 -3.83
N ILE A 52 -13.94 -7.35 -4.64
CA ILE A 52 -13.06 -6.19 -4.75
C ILE A 52 -13.65 -5.10 -3.88
N GLN A 53 -12.93 -4.74 -2.85
CA GLN A 53 -13.40 -3.77 -1.85
C GLN A 53 -13.60 -2.37 -2.43
N THR A 54 -12.82 -2.01 -3.45
CA THR A 54 -12.83 -0.65 -3.98
C THR A 54 -12.64 -0.69 -5.50
N ALA A 55 -13.70 -0.36 -6.23
CA ALA A 55 -13.63 0.02 -7.64
C ALA A 55 -13.40 1.54 -7.73
N ASN A 56 -13.18 2.06 -8.95
CA ASN A 56 -12.91 3.48 -9.16
C ASN A 56 -11.61 3.96 -8.51
N ILE A 57 -10.52 3.21 -8.66
CA ILE A 57 -9.26 3.50 -7.98
C ILE A 57 -8.05 3.29 -8.89
N TYR A 58 -7.12 4.21 -8.83
CA TYR A 58 -5.72 4.01 -9.15
C TYR A 58 -4.96 3.81 -7.84
N ASP A 59 -4.21 2.73 -7.76
CA ASP A 59 -3.46 2.33 -6.57
C ASP A 59 -2.03 2.04 -6.99
N ASP A 60 -1.07 2.77 -6.46
CA ASP A 60 0.36 2.63 -6.73
C ASP A 60 1.12 2.44 -5.43
N HIS A 61 1.80 1.31 -5.32
CA HIS A 61 2.60 0.94 -4.17
C HIS A 61 4.04 0.71 -4.60
N ASN A 62 4.95 1.45 -4.02
CA ASN A 62 6.37 1.40 -4.27
C ASN A 62 7.12 1.05 -2.99
N HIS A 63 8.01 0.08 -3.07
CA HIS A 63 8.92 -0.26 -2.00
C HIS A 63 10.35 -0.32 -2.56
N ALA A 64 11.25 0.41 -1.95
CA ALA A 64 12.65 0.46 -2.36
C ALA A 64 13.57 0.33 -1.16
N SER A 65 14.65 -0.41 -1.32
CA SER A 65 15.70 -0.43 -0.30
C SER A 65 17.10 -0.50 -0.90
N TYR A 66 18.04 0.05 -0.16
CA TYR A 66 19.45 -0.02 -0.49
C TYR A 66 20.28 -0.41 0.73
N SER A 67 21.16 -1.39 0.58
CA SER A 67 22.01 -1.94 1.64
C SER A 67 23.48 -1.76 1.36
N TRP A 68 24.21 -1.29 2.36
CA TRP A 68 25.68 -1.22 2.39
C TRP A 68 26.22 -2.31 3.29
N TYR A 69 27.31 -2.95 2.84
CA TYR A 69 27.96 -4.04 3.54
C TYR A 69 29.39 -3.63 3.91
N PRO A 70 29.61 -2.99 5.08
CA PRO A 70 30.93 -2.52 5.47
C PRO A 70 31.87 -3.69 5.77
N LYS A 71 33.12 -3.57 5.34
CA LYS A 71 34.16 -4.54 5.67
C LYS A 71 34.72 -4.22 7.06
N HIS A 72 34.99 -5.23 7.86
CA HIS A 72 35.65 -5.09 9.18
C HIS A 72 34.89 -4.19 10.18
N SER A 73 33.59 -4.26 10.20
CA SER A 73 32.71 -3.51 11.10
C SER A 73 31.91 -4.43 12.01
N LEU A 74 31.50 -3.90 13.17
CA LEU A 74 30.48 -4.55 14.01
C LEU A 74 29.09 -4.48 13.35
N ILE A 75 28.89 -3.59 12.42
CA ILE A 75 27.65 -3.51 11.62
C ILE A 75 27.82 -4.47 10.45
N GLN A 76 26.92 -5.45 10.33
CA GLN A 76 26.91 -6.42 9.22
C GLN A 76 26.44 -5.79 7.93
N ASN A 77 25.35 -5.05 8.02
CA ASN A 77 24.89 -4.13 6.98
C ASN A 77 24.12 -2.96 7.60
N PHE A 78 23.98 -1.92 6.85
CA PHE A 78 23.08 -0.82 7.13
C PHE A 78 22.48 -0.35 5.81
N GLY A 79 21.34 0.30 5.89
CA GLY A 79 20.67 0.72 4.67
C GLY A 79 19.56 1.71 4.92
N LEU A 80 18.88 1.98 3.84
CA LEU A 80 17.67 2.79 3.79
C LEU A 80 16.57 1.98 3.14
N GLU A 81 15.38 2.05 3.69
CA GLU A 81 14.16 1.50 3.15
C GLU A 81 13.13 2.61 3.02
N GLU A 82 12.41 2.62 1.92
CA GLU A 82 11.32 3.53 1.63
C GLU A 82 10.11 2.72 1.18
N ASP A 83 8.95 3.06 1.72
CA ASP A 83 7.68 2.48 1.35
C ASP A 83 6.69 3.62 1.07
N GLN A 84 6.16 3.66 -0.14
CA GLN A 84 5.17 4.63 -0.58
C GLN A 84 3.96 3.92 -1.16
N HIS A 85 2.79 4.33 -0.69
CA HIS A 85 1.53 3.86 -1.22
C HIS A 85 0.59 5.04 -1.43
N VAL A 86 0.09 5.21 -2.63
CA VAL A 86 -0.83 6.29 -2.96
C VAL A 86 -1.99 5.75 -3.79
N ALA A 87 -3.19 6.22 -3.47
CA ALA A 87 -4.39 5.87 -4.19
C ALA A 87 -5.24 7.10 -4.50
N PHE A 88 -5.78 7.15 -5.72
CA PHE A 88 -6.69 8.18 -6.21
C PHE A 88 -7.93 7.54 -6.82
N ASP A 89 -9.05 8.24 -6.77
CA ASP A 89 -10.17 7.90 -7.64
C ASP A 89 -9.97 8.43 -9.06
N HIS A 90 -10.80 7.98 -10.02
CA HIS A 90 -10.74 8.45 -11.41
C HIS A 90 -11.24 9.90 -11.61
N ASP A 91 -11.72 10.53 -10.56
CA ASP A 91 -12.05 11.95 -10.55
C ASP A 91 -10.87 12.81 -10.05
N GLY A 92 -9.73 12.16 -9.69
CA GLY A 92 -8.51 12.80 -9.25
C GLY A 92 -8.48 13.13 -7.76
N ASN A 93 -9.43 12.65 -6.98
CA ASN A 93 -9.39 12.83 -5.53
C ASN A 93 -8.46 11.79 -4.91
N ARG A 94 -7.56 12.25 -4.06
CA ARG A 94 -6.71 11.34 -3.29
C ARG A 94 -7.56 10.62 -2.23
N ILE A 95 -7.49 9.29 -2.23
CA ILE A 95 -8.17 8.42 -1.28
C ILE A 95 -7.25 8.11 -0.11
N PHE A 96 -6.01 7.79 -0.44
CA PHE A 96 -5.02 7.31 0.52
C PHE A 96 -3.62 7.78 0.13
N HIS A 97 -2.78 8.03 1.12
CA HIS A 97 -1.35 8.23 0.95
C HIS A 97 -0.62 7.75 2.20
N TYR A 98 0.34 6.89 1.99
CA TYR A 98 1.27 6.42 3.01
C TYR A 98 2.68 6.63 2.51
N SER A 99 3.56 7.09 3.38
CA SER A 99 4.99 7.23 3.10
C SER A 99 5.75 6.89 4.37
N MET A 100 6.67 5.96 4.28
CA MET A 100 7.54 5.55 5.36
C MET A 100 8.99 5.56 4.89
N PHE A 101 9.87 5.94 5.78
CA PHE A 101 11.31 5.92 5.59
C PHE A 101 11.95 5.33 6.83
N ASP A 102 12.78 4.29 6.65
CA ASP A 102 13.48 3.63 7.73
C ASP A 102 14.94 3.33 7.40
N PRO A 103 15.88 4.11 7.92
CA PRO A 103 17.26 3.69 7.99
C PRO A 103 17.37 2.49 8.95
N PHE A 104 18.08 1.44 8.53
CA PHE A 104 18.25 0.25 9.34
C PHE A 104 19.70 -0.12 9.55
N PHE A 105 19.97 -0.79 10.65
CA PHE A 105 21.29 -1.30 11.03
C PHE A 105 21.16 -2.75 11.46
N GLN A 106 21.92 -3.63 10.84
CA GLN A 106 22.00 -5.03 11.25
C GLN A 106 23.32 -5.30 11.96
N LEU A 107 23.18 -5.80 13.17
CA LEU A 107 24.28 -6.19 14.07
C LEU A 107 24.42 -7.73 14.12
N PRO A 108 25.55 -8.26 14.66
CA PRO A 108 25.71 -9.69 14.92
C PRO A 108 24.56 -10.27 15.75
N GLY A 109 24.24 -11.53 15.47
CA GLY A 109 23.11 -12.22 16.14
C GLY A 109 21.75 -11.88 15.55
N ASN A 110 21.72 -11.37 14.31
CA ASN A 110 20.50 -10.94 13.62
C ASN A 110 19.70 -9.86 14.39
N VAL A 111 20.41 -9.01 15.11
CA VAL A 111 19.80 -7.86 15.77
C VAL A 111 19.66 -6.74 14.74
N VAL A 112 18.43 -6.28 14.54
CA VAL A 112 18.12 -5.15 13.66
C VAL A 112 17.59 -4.00 14.49
N ILE A 113 18.11 -2.82 14.22
CA ILE A 113 17.66 -1.53 14.77
C ILE A 113 17.24 -0.66 13.59
N ALA A 114 15.98 -0.25 13.54
CA ALA A 114 15.46 0.60 12.49
C ALA A 114 14.57 1.71 13.09
N PRO A 115 15.07 2.96 13.17
CA PRO A 115 14.20 4.11 13.37
C PRO A 115 13.28 4.24 12.16
N ILE A 116 12.00 4.45 12.42
CA ILE A 116 11.00 4.65 11.37
C ILE A 116 10.39 6.03 11.48
N MET A 117 10.12 6.64 10.36
CA MET A 117 9.35 7.89 10.29
C MET A 117 8.49 7.89 9.04
N GLY A 118 7.34 8.50 9.14
CA GLY A 118 6.46 8.54 7.99
C GLY A 118 5.21 9.37 8.22
N GLN A 119 4.39 9.31 7.18
CA GLN A 119 3.10 9.99 7.14
C GLN A 119 2.04 9.04 6.59
N ASN A 120 0.89 9.04 7.21
CA ASN A 120 -0.33 8.42 6.70
C ASN A 120 -1.39 9.50 6.48
N SER A 121 -2.11 9.42 5.37
CA SER A 121 -3.16 10.36 5.04
C SER A 121 -4.32 9.63 4.39
N ASP A 122 -5.46 9.65 5.06
CA ASP A 122 -6.69 9.01 4.61
C ASP A 122 -7.76 10.05 4.29
N THR A 123 -8.56 9.74 3.29
CA THR A 123 -9.78 10.49 3.00
C THR A 123 -10.99 9.67 3.40
N VAL A 124 -11.76 10.19 4.34
CA VAL A 124 -13.01 9.61 4.80
C VAL A 124 -14.18 10.41 4.26
N GLY A 125 -15.10 9.74 3.58
CA GLY A 125 -16.22 10.42 2.97
C GLY A 125 -17.25 9.47 2.38
N PRO A 126 -18.31 9.98 1.74
CA PRO A 126 -19.35 9.17 1.12
C PRO A 126 -18.82 8.16 0.10
N GLN A 127 -17.75 8.52 -0.64
CA GLN A 127 -17.10 7.62 -1.59
C GLN A 127 -16.46 6.39 -0.93
N ASN A 128 -16.12 6.47 0.37
CA ASN A 128 -15.55 5.38 1.14
C ASN A 128 -16.61 4.68 2.02
N GLY A 129 -17.91 4.95 1.77
CA GLY A 129 -19.02 4.33 2.51
C GLY A 129 -19.35 4.97 3.85
N TYR A 130 -18.77 6.13 4.19
CA TYR A 130 -19.07 6.84 5.42
C TYR A 130 -20.28 7.78 5.25
N ALA A 131 -21.23 7.72 6.18
CA ALA A 131 -22.43 8.55 6.17
C ALA A 131 -22.17 9.96 6.73
N ILE A 132 -21.26 10.69 6.09
CA ILE A 132 -20.93 12.09 6.44
C ILE A 132 -21.11 12.99 5.21
N PRO A 133 -21.45 14.27 5.39
CA PRO A 133 -21.72 15.19 4.29
C PRO A 133 -20.43 15.76 3.68
N GLY A 134 -19.66 14.97 2.95
CA GLY A 134 -18.44 15.40 2.29
C GLY A 134 -17.20 14.66 2.73
N ASN A 135 -16.07 14.99 2.11
CA ASN A 135 -14.79 14.32 2.39
C ASN A 135 -14.03 15.04 3.49
N ILE A 136 -13.48 14.27 4.40
CA ILE A 136 -12.58 14.75 5.45
C ILE A 136 -11.23 14.06 5.24
N ASN A 137 -10.18 14.87 5.13
CA ASN A 137 -8.81 14.37 5.03
C ASN A 137 -8.16 14.36 6.41
N PHE A 138 -7.63 13.22 6.78
CA PHE A 138 -6.81 13.05 7.97
C PHE A 138 -5.36 12.85 7.55
N THR A 139 -4.45 13.48 8.28
CA THR A 139 -3.03 13.27 8.08
C THR A 139 -2.37 13.06 9.43
N GLU A 140 -1.66 11.96 9.55
CA GLU A 140 -0.91 11.58 10.75
C GLU A 140 0.56 11.45 10.39
N ASN A 141 1.42 12.03 11.22
CA ASN A 141 2.86 11.80 11.15
C ASN A 141 3.24 10.85 12.27
N PHE A 142 4.10 9.91 11.99
CA PHE A 142 4.59 8.98 12.99
C PHE A 142 6.11 8.91 13.01
N ILE A 143 6.63 8.59 14.19
CA ILE A 143 8.03 8.23 14.42
C ILE A 143 8.05 7.03 15.36
N GLY A 144 8.93 6.10 15.11
CA GLY A 144 9.05 4.89 15.90
C GLY A 144 10.43 4.28 15.84
N LEU A 145 10.60 3.18 16.56
CA LEU A 145 11.82 2.38 16.59
C LEU A 145 11.46 0.90 16.51
N ILE A 146 11.98 0.23 15.50
CA ILE A 146 11.89 -1.22 15.39
C ILE A 146 13.16 -1.83 15.97
N LEU A 147 12.98 -2.75 16.91
CA LEU A 147 14.03 -3.59 17.45
C LEU A 147 13.66 -5.06 17.19
N ARG A 148 14.46 -5.74 16.41
CA ARG A 148 14.30 -7.18 16.14
C ARG A 148 15.57 -7.91 16.52
N GLY A 149 15.45 -9.09 17.09
CA GLY A 149 16.57 -9.95 17.42
C GLY A 149 16.14 -11.40 17.46
N ALA A 150 17.00 -12.31 17.02
CA ALA A 150 16.79 -13.74 17.29
C ALA A 150 17.19 -14.05 18.74
N PRO A 151 16.44 -14.88 19.48
CA PRO A 151 16.87 -15.34 20.78
C PRO A 151 18.20 -16.08 20.63
N LEU A 152 19.18 -15.69 21.45
CA LEU A 152 20.45 -16.42 21.51
C LEU A 152 20.13 -17.87 21.91
N LYS A 153 20.49 -18.81 21.06
CA LYS A 153 20.49 -20.23 21.47
C LYS A 153 21.61 -20.40 22.47
N HIS A 154 21.26 -20.66 23.73
CA HIS A 154 22.16 -21.12 24.74
C HIS A 154 22.50 -22.60 24.54
#